data_a55b4fbc4776109f2b33c4414cc42819
#
_entry.id   a55b4fbc4776109f2b33c4414cc42819
#
_cell.length_a   1.000
_cell.length_b   1.000
_cell.length_c   1.000
_cell.angle_alpha   90.00
_cell.angle_beta   90.00
_cell.angle_gamma   90.00
#
_symmetry.space_group_name_H-M   'P 1'
#
loop_
_entity.id
_entity.type
_entity.pdbx_description
1 polymer ?
#
loop_
_entity_poly.entity_id
_entity_poly.type
_entity_poly.pdbx_seq_one_letter_code
_entity_poly.pdbx_strand_id
1 'polypeptide(L)'
;VVINVAGPFMLTGGEALVEACIEYDTDYVDVNGEIPYAARLLEWHEPALKAAVPVGPCAAYAGGMPDLGAFWTVKRLRETFGEETRRCRGYLASGGNVAALAPSGGTLATRAAMATSTKKDRAAMANNFSLGGRVHGGHRDEDQDAFLNQIMFDDVRQCWLAPHQYAFFETRVVRRANMLSMQLRDVWYGRDFNYTCFLAVPDEKVAREIKKTAAS
;
A
#
# COMPACT_ATOMS: atom_id res chain seq x y z
N VAL A 1 14.64 14.70 11.76
CA VAL A 1 13.76 13.99 10.81
C VAL A 1 14.02 14.47 9.41
N VAL A 2 14.21 13.56 8.47
CA VAL A 2 14.27 13.83 7.04
C VAL A 2 12.93 13.46 6.41
N ILE A 3 12.36 14.37 5.64
CA ILE A 3 11.13 14.15 4.85
C ILE A 3 11.52 14.17 3.37
N ASN A 4 11.57 12.99 2.75
CA ASN A 4 11.97 12.84 1.35
C ASN A 4 10.76 12.88 0.41
N VAL A 5 10.71 13.91 -0.43
CA VAL A 5 9.67 14.10 -1.46
C VAL A 5 10.23 14.06 -2.88
N ALA A 6 11.49 13.65 -3.04
CA ALA A 6 12.24 13.69 -4.30
C ALA A 6 12.04 12.41 -5.13
N GLY A 7 10.83 12.20 -5.67
CA GLY A 7 10.55 11.13 -6.62
C GLY A 7 10.90 11.49 -8.08
N PRO A 8 10.98 10.53 -9.00
CA PRO A 8 10.81 9.07 -8.82
C PRO A 8 11.93 8.42 -7.99
N PHE A 9 11.54 7.75 -6.92
CA PHE A 9 12.49 7.21 -5.93
C PHE A 9 13.40 6.10 -6.50
N MET A 10 12.92 5.32 -7.46
CA MET A 10 13.72 4.32 -8.16
C MET A 10 14.92 4.90 -8.89
N LEU A 11 14.89 6.20 -9.24
CA LEU A 11 15.91 6.87 -10.06
C LEU A 11 16.80 7.82 -9.24
N THR A 12 16.35 8.28 -8.08
CA THR A 12 17.02 9.35 -7.33
C THR A 12 18.01 8.86 -6.29
N GLY A 13 18.19 7.53 -6.15
CA GLY A 13 19.14 6.96 -5.17
C GLY A 13 18.71 7.20 -3.71
N GLY A 14 17.41 7.17 -3.44
CA GLY A 14 16.85 7.41 -2.12
C GLY A 14 17.35 6.43 -1.04
N GLU A 15 17.83 5.25 -1.45
CA GLU A 15 18.45 4.26 -0.57
C GLU A 15 19.67 4.82 0.18
N ALA A 16 20.53 5.58 -0.51
CA ALA A 16 21.68 6.22 0.12
C ALA A 16 21.27 7.25 1.20
N LEU A 17 20.13 7.91 1.01
CA LEU A 17 19.60 8.83 2.01
C LEU A 17 19.08 8.08 3.24
N VAL A 18 18.44 6.93 3.07
CA VAL A 18 18.00 6.07 4.17
C VAL A 18 19.21 5.55 4.96
N GLU A 19 20.25 5.10 4.26
CA GLU A 19 21.51 4.66 4.86
C GLU A 19 22.14 5.77 5.72
N ALA A 20 22.26 6.98 5.16
CA ALA A 20 22.78 8.14 5.90
C ALA A 20 21.89 8.48 7.12
N CYS A 21 20.57 8.42 7.00
CA CYS A 21 19.68 8.64 8.14
C CYS A 21 19.93 7.66 9.27
N ILE A 22 20.16 6.39 8.97
CA ILE A 22 20.48 5.36 9.97
C ILE A 22 21.88 5.62 10.59
N GLU A 23 22.85 5.98 9.77
CA GLU A 23 24.23 6.27 10.24
C GLU A 23 24.29 7.47 11.19
N TYR A 24 23.44 8.49 10.95
CA TYR A 24 23.42 9.74 11.71
C TYR A 24 22.23 9.87 12.67
N ASP A 25 21.67 8.77 13.14
CA ASP A 25 20.58 8.72 14.11
C ASP A 25 19.40 9.66 13.76
N THR A 26 19.02 9.69 12.49
CA THR A 26 18.00 10.61 11.97
C THR A 26 16.80 9.86 11.45
N ASP A 27 15.61 10.17 11.97
CA ASP A 27 14.37 9.59 11.48
C ASP A 27 14.14 9.91 10.01
N TYR A 28 13.60 8.96 9.27
CA TYR A 28 13.29 9.09 7.85
C TYR A 28 11.82 8.83 7.56
N VAL A 29 11.21 9.67 6.72
CA VAL A 29 9.91 9.41 6.09
C VAL A 29 9.94 9.81 4.62
N ASP A 30 9.16 9.10 3.79
CA ASP A 30 9.00 9.45 2.39
C ASP A 30 7.54 9.33 1.91
N VAL A 31 7.30 9.82 0.70
CA VAL A 31 6.00 9.81 0.04
C VAL A 31 5.97 8.84 -1.15
N ASN A 32 6.86 7.84 -1.18
CA ASN A 32 6.94 6.95 -2.32
C ASN A 32 5.67 6.10 -2.51
N GLY A 33 5.37 5.77 -3.77
CA GLY A 33 4.33 4.85 -4.19
C GLY A 33 4.88 3.75 -5.11
N GLU A 34 6.18 3.44 -4.99
CA GLU A 34 6.95 2.59 -5.89
C GLU A 34 7.29 1.28 -5.19
N ILE A 35 6.56 0.19 -5.49
CA ILE A 35 6.78 -1.13 -4.88
C ILE A 35 8.24 -1.59 -4.98
N PRO A 36 8.93 -1.46 -6.13
CA PRO A 36 10.32 -1.89 -6.22
C PRO A 36 11.25 -1.12 -5.28
N TYR A 37 11.08 0.18 -5.16
CA TYR A 37 11.86 1.00 -4.23
C TYR A 37 11.57 0.59 -2.78
N ALA A 38 10.31 0.53 -2.38
CA ALA A 38 9.94 0.09 -1.04
C ALA A 38 10.47 -1.31 -0.71
N ALA A 39 10.50 -2.23 -1.68
CA ALA A 39 11.07 -3.57 -1.50
C ALA A 39 12.59 -3.54 -1.30
N ARG A 40 13.31 -2.63 -1.96
CA ARG A 40 14.75 -2.45 -1.72
C ARG A 40 15.03 -1.94 -0.32
N LEU A 41 14.20 -1.05 0.22
CA LEU A 41 14.35 -0.53 1.58
C LEU A 41 14.27 -1.60 2.68
N LEU A 42 13.77 -2.80 2.37
CA LEU A 42 13.77 -3.91 3.33
C LEU A 42 15.18 -4.34 3.77
N GLU A 43 16.19 -4.06 2.97
CA GLU A 43 17.61 -4.35 3.30
C GLU A 43 18.07 -3.54 4.52
N TRP A 44 17.48 -2.38 4.78
CA TRP A 44 17.79 -1.52 5.92
C TRP A 44 16.92 -1.77 7.16
N HIS A 45 16.00 -2.75 7.12
CA HIS A 45 15.12 -3.02 8.26
C HIS A 45 15.91 -3.38 9.53
N GLU A 46 16.80 -4.35 9.46
CA GLU A 46 17.63 -4.76 10.60
C GLU A 46 18.64 -3.69 11.03
N PRO A 47 19.37 -3.00 10.13
CA PRO A 47 20.20 -1.86 10.50
C PRO A 47 19.42 -0.76 11.24
N ALA A 48 18.26 -0.36 10.73
CA ALA A 48 17.41 0.66 11.35
C ALA A 48 16.91 0.22 12.74
N LEU A 49 16.51 -1.05 12.88
CA LEU A 49 16.06 -1.60 14.16
C LEU A 49 17.21 -1.58 15.20
N LYS A 50 18.42 -1.94 14.82
CA LYS A 50 19.61 -1.92 15.71
C LYS A 50 19.99 -0.50 16.13
N ALA A 51 19.88 0.46 15.21
CA ALA A 51 20.14 1.87 15.48
C ALA A 51 18.98 2.56 16.22
N ALA A 52 17.84 1.89 16.38
CA ALA A 52 16.60 2.47 16.90
C ALA A 52 16.13 3.71 16.11
N VAL A 53 16.39 3.74 14.80
CA VAL A 53 16.02 4.83 13.89
C VAL A 53 14.72 4.45 13.16
N PRO A 54 13.62 5.21 13.35
CA PRO A 54 12.40 5.04 12.59
C PRO A 54 12.60 5.35 11.10
N VAL A 55 12.29 4.36 10.26
CA VAL A 55 12.26 4.50 8.80
C VAL A 55 10.84 4.23 8.32
N GLY A 56 10.12 5.29 7.97
CA GLY A 56 8.71 5.26 7.57
C GLY A 56 8.50 5.57 6.09
N PRO A 57 8.80 4.65 5.16
CA PRO A 57 8.48 4.86 3.76
C PRO A 57 6.96 4.79 3.51
N CYS A 58 6.52 5.27 2.35
CA CYS A 58 5.13 5.20 1.90
C CYS A 58 4.14 6.02 2.77
N ALA A 59 4.60 7.03 3.48
CA ALA A 59 3.80 7.84 4.39
C ALA A 59 2.95 8.91 3.68
N ALA A 60 2.51 8.64 2.46
CA ALA A 60 1.67 9.52 1.65
C ALA A 60 0.21 9.07 1.62
N TYR A 61 -0.57 9.77 0.79
CA TYR A 61 -1.98 9.46 0.57
C TYR A 61 -2.23 8.00 0.16
N ALA A 62 -1.45 7.47 -0.78
CA ALA A 62 -1.64 6.11 -1.30
C ALA A 62 -1.16 5.00 -0.35
N GLY A 63 -0.29 5.28 0.61
CA GLY A 63 0.23 4.27 1.54
C GLY A 63 -0.21 4.52 2.96
N GLY A 64 0.11 5.69 3.51
CA GLY A 64 -0.12 6.04 4.90
C GLY A 64 -1.59 6.12 5.28
N MET A 65 -2.45 6.71 4.43
CA MET A 65 -3.87 6.85 4.75
C MET A 65 -4.60 5.50 4.81
N PRO A 66 -4.46 4.58 3.83
CA PRO A 66 -5.04 3.25 3.91
C PRO A 66 -4.53 2.45 5.11
N ASP A 67 -3.24 2.58 5.44
CA ASP A 67 -2.62 1.88 6.56
C ASP A 67 -3.17 2.35 7.90
N LEU A 68 -3.19 3.67 8.14
CA LEU A 68 -3.79 4.26 9.34
C LEU A 68 -5.28 3.94 9.44
N GLY A 69 -6.03 3.99 8.33
CA GLY A 69 -7.45 3.64 8.29
C GLY A 69 -7.69 2.18 8.66
N ALA A 70 -6.90 1.27 8.13
CA ALA A 70 -6.96 -0.15 8.48
C ALA A 70 -6.61 -0.38 9.95
N PHE A 71 -5.51 0.22 10.43
CA PHE A 71 -5.07 0.12 11.82
C PHE A 71 -6.17 0.57 12.81
N TRP A 72 -6.72 1.75 12.61
CA TRP A 72 -7.77 2.29 13.48
C TRP A 72 -9.05 1.44 13.45
N THR A 73 -9.46 0.98 12.27
CA THR A 73 -10.63 0.12 12.11
C THR A 73 -10.45 -1.19 12.86
N VAL A 74 -9.33 -1.86 12.64
CA VAL A 74 -9.02 -3.14 13.28
C VAL A 74 -8.88 -3.00 14.79
N LYS A 75 -8.17 -1.96 15.25
CA LYS A 75 -8.03 -1.65 16.67
C LYS A 75 -9.40 -1.46 17.32
N ARG A 76 -10.26 -0.68 16.69
CA ARG A 76 -11.60 -0.40 17.22
C ARG A 76 -12.50 -1.64 17.25
N LEU A 77 -12.46 -2.47 16.22
CA LEU A 77 -13.18 -3.75 16.20
C LEU A 77 -12.72 -4.69 17.32
N ARG A 78 -11.42 -4.79 17.52
CA ARG A 78 -10.86 -5.64 18.57
C ARG A 78 -11.24 -5.14 19.97
N GLU A 79 -11.13 -3.84 20.23
CA GLU A 79 -11.53 -3.22 21.50
C GLU A 79 -13.03 -3.42 21.79
N THR A 80 -13.87 -3.44 20.74
CA THR A 80 -15.32 -3.54 20.90
C THR A 80 -15.80 -4.99 21.01
N PHE A 81 -15.23 -5.90 20.23
CA PHE A 81 -15.75 -7.27 20.07
C PHE A 81 -14.77 -8.37 20.54
N GLY A 82 -13.50 -8.04 20.80
CA GLY A 82 -12.47 -9.01 21.20
C GLY A 82 -12.03 -9.96 20.08
N GLU A 83 -12.43 -9.71 18.83
CA GLU A 83 -12.20 -10.63 17.72
C GLU A 83 -11.10 -10.15 16.75
N GLU A 84 -10.52 -11.11 16.01
CA GLU A 84 -9.61 -10.84 14.91
C GLU A 84 -10.35 -10.39 13.66
N THR A 85 -9.75 -9.47 12.93
CA THR A 85 -10.30 -9.02 11.65
C THR A 85 -9.84 -9.93 10.51
N ARG A 86 -10.77 -10.47 9.75
CA ARG A 86 -10.46 -11.30 8.56
C ARG A 86 -10.40 -10.49 7.28
N ARG A 87 -11.29 -9.50 7.13
CA ARG A 87 -11.35 -8.66 5.93
C ARG A 87 -11.52 -7.20 6.31
N CYS A 88 -10.67 -6.37 5.72
CA CYS A 88 -10.80 -4.92 5.76
C CYS A 88 -10.84 -4.40 4.33
N ARG A 89 -11.77 -3.51 4.03
CA ARG A 89 -11.92 -2.94 2.69
C ARG A 89 -11.91 -1.41 2.77
N GLY A 90 -10.95 -0.82 2.07
CA GLY A 90 -10.89 0.62 1.85
C GLY A 90 -11.82 1.05 0.71
N TYR A 91 -12.52 2.15 0.90
CA TYR A 91 -13.35 2.78 -0.11
C TYR A 91 -12.88 4.21 -0.32
N LEU A 92 -12.44 4.50 -1.53
CA LEU A 92 -12.15 5.87 -1.94
C LEU A 92 -13.34 6.41 -2.71
N ALA A 93 -14.00 7.42 -2.15
CA ALA A 93 -15.12 8.09 -2.81
C ALA A 93 -14.59 9.11 -3.82
N SER A 94 -14.83 8.90 -5.11
CA SER A 94 -14.41 9.83 -6.18
C SER A 94 -15.44 10.92 -6.50
N GLY A 95 -16.63 10.84 -5.93
CA GLY A 95 -17.75 11.72 -6.30
C GLY A 95 -18.16 11.63 -7.77
N GLY A 96 -17.70 10.60 -8.50
CA GLY A 96 -17.96 10.43 -9.93
C GLY A 96 -17.11 11.29 -10.86
N ASN A 97 -16.24 12.16 -10.33
CA ASN A 97 -15.36 12.98 -11.15
C ASN A 97 -14.09 12.23 -11.55
N VAL A 98 -14.11 11.59 -12.71
CA VAL A 98 -12.95 10.84 -13.26
C VAL A 98 -11.76 11.74 -13.55
N ALA A 99 -11.98 13.00 -13.91
CA ALA A 99 -10.89 13.95 -14.18
C ALA A 99 -10.04 14.26 -12.92
N ALA A 100 -10.65 14.18 -11.73
CA ALA A 100 -9.91 14.34 -10.46
C ALA A 100 -8.92 13.19 -10.18
N LEU A 101 -8.99 12.09 -10.96
CA LEU A 101 -8.10 10.94 -10.87
C LEU A 101 -6.91 11.02 -11.83
N ALA A 102 -6.78 12.12 -12.58
CA ALA A 102 -5.68 12.31 -13.53
C ALA A 102 -4.32 12.28 -12.78
N PRO A 103 -3.35 11.51 -13.26
CA PRO A 103 -2.04 11.41 -12.62
C PRO A 103 -1.28 12.74 -12.71
N SER A 104 -0.56 13.08 -11.64
CA SER A 104 0.37 14.22 -11.66
C SER A 104 1.59 13.92 -12.55
N GLY A 105 2.35 14.97 -12.90
CA GLY A 105 3.60 14.81 -13.64
C GLY A 105 4.59 13.86 -12.93
N GLY A 106 4.68 13.90 -11.60
CA GLY A 106 5.49 12.96 -10.81
C GLY A 106 5.00 11.51 -10.96
N THR A 107 3.69 11.29 -10.93
CA THR A 107 3.11 9.95 -11.15
C THR A 107 3.40 9.43 -12.56
N LEU A 108 3.35 10.30 -13.58
CA LEU A 108 3.71 9.92 -14.95
C LEU A 108 5.20 9.56 -15.08
N ALA A 109 6.07 10.33 -14.43
CA ALA A 109 7.51 10.04 -14.39
C ALA A 109 7.80 8.71 -13.69
N THR A 110 7.13 8.42 -12.58
CA THR A 110 7.22 7.12 -11.89
C THR A 110 6.76 5.96 -12.79
N ARG A 111 5.66 6.13 -13.52
CA ARG A 111 5.19 5.10 -14.48
C ARG A 111 6.21 4.86 -15.59
N ALA A 112 6.81 5.91 -16.12
CA ALA A 112 7.88 5.80 -17.12
C ALA A 112 9.11 5.07 -16.56
N ALA A 113 9.53 5.38 -15.34
CA ALA A 113 10.61 4.68 -14.65
C ALA A 113 10.29 3.19 -14.44
N MET A 114 9.06 2.86 -14.08
CA MET A 114 8.61 1.46 -13.93
C MET A 114 8.63 0.68 -15.26
N ALA A 115 8.38 1.35 -16.39
CA ALA A 115 8.46 0.72 -17.72
C ALA A 115 9.88 0.21 -18.05
N THR A 116 10.92 0.85 -17.51
CA THR A 116 12.33 0.45 -17.68
C THR A 116 12.86 -0.41 -16.53
N SER A 117 11.98 -0.94 -15.71
CA SER A 117 12.30 -1.71 -14.51
C SER A 117 13.07 -2.99 -14.81
N THR A 118 13.94 -3.40 -13.87
CA THR A 118 14.72 -4.63 -13.95
C THR A 118 13.83 -5.88 -13.78
N LYS A 119 14.40 -7.07 -14.03
CA LYS A 119 13.71 -8.34 -13.74
C LYS A 119 13.36 -8.46 -12.25
N LYS A 120 14.25 -8.01 -11.34
CA LYS A 120 14.04 -8.00 -9.88
C LYS A 120 12.86 -7.08 -9.52
N ASP A 121 12.80 -5.89 -10.10
CA ASP A 121 11.73 -4.93 -9.86
C ASP A 121 10.37 -5.47 -10.33
N ARG A 122 10.31 -6.07 -11.52
CA ARG A 122 9.08 -6.71 -12.02
C ARG A 122 8.62 -7.87 -11.13
N ALA A 123 9.56 -8.67 -10.62
CA ALA A 123 9.23 -9.73 -9.67
C ALA A 123 8.67 -9.17 -8.36
N ALA A 124 9.23 -8.06 -7.85
CA ALA A 124 8.68 -7.37 -6.68
C ALA A 124 7.26 -6.84 -6.92
N MET A 125 7.00 -6.26 -8.10
CA MET A 125 5.65 -5.79 -8.46
C MET A 125 4.63 -6.94 -8.58
N ALA A 126 5.04 -8.08 -9.11
CA ALA A 126 4.17 -9.25 -9.28
C ALA A 126 3.88 -9.99 -7.96
N ASN A 127 4.74 -9.83 -6.96
CA ASN A 127 4.58 -10.51 -5.67
C ASN A 127 3.66 -9.72 -4.73
N ASN A 128 2.53 -10.30 -4.36
CA ASN A 128 1.55 -9.68 -3.45
C ASN A 128 2.09 -9.45 -2.02
N PHE A 129 3.21 -10.07 -1.69
CA PHE A 129 3.90 -9.99 -0.41
C PHE A 129 5.34 -9.48 -0.52
N SER A 130 5.62 -8.68 -1.53
CA SER A 130 6.97 -8.15 -1.77
C SER A 130 7.50 -7.27 -0.63
N LEU A 131 6.62 -6.67 0.16
CA LEU A 131 6.98 -5.90 1.35
C LEU A 131 6.89 -6.73 2.65
N GLY A 132 6.68 -8.04 2.56
CA GLY A 132 6.35 -8.91 3.69
C GLY A 132 4.84 -9.01 3.89
N GLY A 133 4.42 -9.40 5.09
CA GLY A 133 3.01 -9.47 5.46
C GLY A 133 2.42 -10.85 5.49
N ARG A 134 3.17 -11.90 5.17
CA ARG A 134 2.78 -13.26 5.47
C ARG A 134 2.92 -13.53 6.97
N VAL A 135 1.84 -13.96 7.57
CA VAL A 135 1.81 -14.43 8.94
C VAL A 135 1.93 -15.95 8.93
N HIS A 136 2.77 -16.53 9.79
CA HIS A 136 2.93 -17.98 9.89
C HIS A 136 1.59 -18.67 10.18
N GLY A 137 1.22 -19.63 9.33
CA GLY A 137 -0.04 -20.35 9.42
C GLY A 137 -1.28 -19.54 9.03
N GLY A 138 -1.10 -18.30 8.56
CA GLY A 138 -2.17 -17.48 8.02
C GLY A 138 -2.72 -18.02 6.70
N HIS A 139 -3.95 -17.63 6.38
CA HIS A 139 -4.61 -17.96 5.13
C HIS A 139 -3.86 -17.39 3.93
N ARG A 140 -4.01 -18.01 2.78
CA ARG A 140 -3.39 -17.57 1.54
C ARG A 140 -4.35 -16.67 0.79
N ASP A 141 -4.08 -15.38 0.86
CA ASP A 141 -4.91 -14.35 0.23
C ASP A 141 -4.33 -13.89 -1.12
N GLU A 142 -3.40 -14.66 -1.69
CA GLU A 142 -2.78 -14.35 -2.98
C GLU A 142 -3.81 -14.12 -4.08
N ASP A 143 -4.92 -14.87 -4.01
CA ASP A 143 -5.98 -14.79 -5.00
C ASP A 143 -6.83 -13.53 -4.88
N GLN A 144 -6.77 -12.84 -3.77
CA GLN A 144 -7.66 -11.70 -3.54
C GLN A 144 -7.23 -10.45 -4.31
N ASP A 145 -5.94 -10.31 -4.63
CA ASP A 145 -5.48 -9.23 -5.50
C ASP A 145 -6.02 -9.34 -6.93
N ALA A 146 -6.41 -10.54 -7.38
CA ALA A 146 -7.07 -10.73 -8.66
C ALA A 146 -8.40 -9.95 -8.78
N PHE A 147 -9.06 -9.69 -7.66
CA PHE A 147 -10.31 -8.93 -7.63
C PHE A 147 -10.11 -7.41 -7.73
N LEU A 148 -8.92 -6.90 -7.46
CA LEU A 148 -8.65 -5.46 -7.47
C LEU A 148 -8.89 -4.79 -8.83
N ASN A 149 -8.82 -5.56 -9.92
CA ASN A 149 -9.12 -5.09 -11.27
C ASN A 149 -10.56 -5.37 -11.73
N GLN A 150 -11.42 -5.85 -10.86
CA GLN A 150 -12.79 -6.17 -11.19
C GLN A 150 -13.74 -5.01 -10.88
N ILE A 151 -14.85 -4.99 -11.60
CA ILE A 151 -16.00 -4.15 -11.28
C ILE A 151 -16.99 -5.05 -10.56
N MET A 152 -17.51 -4.60 -9.42
CA MET A 152 -18.50 -5.34 -8.66
C MET A 152 -19.47 -4.40 -7.97
N PHE A 153 -20.64 -4.88 -7.65
CA PHE A 153 -21.60 -4.15 -6.83
C PHE A 153 -21.39 -4.54 -5.36
N ASP A 154 -21.38 -3.56 -4.47
CA ASP A 154 -21.32 -3.76 -3.03
C ASP A 154 -22.72 -3.61 -2.44
N ASP A 155 -23.35 -4.74 -2.12
CA ASP A 155 -24.72 -4.77 -1.60
C ASP A 155 -24.85 -4.10 -0.22
N VAL A 156 -23.79 -4.08 0.57
CA VAL A 156 -23.79 -3.45 1.91
C VAL A 156 -23.75 -1.93 1.80
N ARG A 157 -22.96 -1.40 0.87
CA ARG A 157 -22.75 0.04 0.69
C ARG A 157 -23.66 0.62 -0.41
N GLN A 158 -24.35 -0.24 -1.15
CA GLN A 158 -25.23 0.14 -2.25
C GLN A 158 -24.50 1.04 -3.28
N CYS A 159 -23.28 0.63 -3.66
CA CYS A 159 -22.47 1.35 -4.63
C CYS A 159 -21.68 0.38 -5.53
N TRP A 160 -21.26 0.89 -6.69
CA TRP A 160 -20.36 0.16 -7.56
C TRP A 160 -18.91 0.35 -7.14
N LEU A 161 -18.13 -0.71 -7.25
CA LEU A 161 -16.69 -0.72 -6.99
C LEU A 161 -15.94 -0.78 -8.30
N ALA A 162 -15.02 0.15 -8.48
CA ALA A 162 -14.12 0.20 -9.62
C ALA A 162 -12.66 0.01 -9.18
N PRO A 163 -11.76 -0.42 -10.07
CA PRO A 163 -10.35 -0.49 -9.80
C PRO A 163 -9.78 0.85 -9.32
N HIS A 164 -8.96 0.79 -8.29
CA HIS A 164 -8.21 1.93 -7.79
C HIS A 164 -6.75 1.81 -8.20
N GLN A 165 -6.19 2.86 -8.80
CA GLN A 165 -4.83 2.83 -9.38
C GLN A 165 -3.72 2.48 -8.38
N TYR A 166 -3.90 2.75 -7.09
CA TYR A 166 -2.94 2.46 -6.03
C TYR A 166 -3.26 1.20 -5.23
N ALA A 167 -4.34 0.48 -5.54
CA ALA A 167 -4.80 -0.66 -4.75
C ALA A 167 -3.71 -1.73 -4.56
N PHE A 168 -2.97 -2.04 -5.64
CA PHE A 168 -1.86 -3.01 -5.57
C PHE A 168 -0.71 -2.56 -4.67
N PHE A 169 -0.47 -1.27 -4.56
CA PHE A 169 0.53 -0.71 -3.66
C PHE A 169 0.01 -0.73 -2.22
N GLU A 170 -1.17 -0.22 -2.00
CA GLU A 170 -1.81 -0.10 -0.68
C GLU A 170 -1.96 -1.44 0.03
N THR A 171 -2.37 -2.50 -0.70
CA THR A 171 -2.51 -3.84 -0.12
C THR A 171 -1.20 -4.34 0.47
N ARG A 172 -0.07 -4.07 -0.16
CA ARG A 172 1.26 -4.47 0.32
C ARG A 172 1.69 -3.69 1.56
N VAL A 173 1.42 -2.39 1.59
CA VAL A 173 1.73 -1.54 2.75
C VAL A 173 0.94 -2.01 3.97
N VAL A 174 -0.37 -2.19 3.84
CA VAL A 174 -1.23 -2.62 4.95
C VAL A 174 -0.90 -4.05 5.42
N ARG A 175 -0.55 -4.96 4.50
CA ARG A 175 -0.09 -6.32 4.87
C ARG A 175 1.22 -6.27 5.66
N ARG A 176 2.16 -5.41 5.25
CA ARG A 176 3.39 -5.20 6.00
C ARG A 176 3.11 -4.66 7.40
N ALA A 177 2.24 -3.68 7.52
CA ALA A 177 1.86 -3.11 8.81
C ALA A 177 1.26 -4.16 9.76
N ASN A 178 0.40 -5.06 9.26
CA ASN A 178 -0.08 -6.20 10.05
C ASN A 178 1.07 -7.08 10.57
N MET A 179 2.01 -7.44 9.70
CA MET A 179 3.19 -8.25 10.08
C MET A 179 4.05 -7.54 11.14
N LEU A 180 4.37 -6.26 10.93
CA LEU A 180 5.17 -5.48 11.86
C LEU A 180 4.47 -5.27 13.20
N SER A 181 3.16 -5.06 13.19
CA SER A 181 2.36 -4.93 14.41
C SER A 181 2.39 -6.20 15.25
N MET A 182 2.35 -7.36 14.62
CA MET A 182 2.51 -8.64 15.30
C MET A 182 3.92 -8.81 15.87
N GLN A 183 4.95 -8.50 15.07
CA GLN A 183 6.34 -8.72 15.46
C GLN A 183 6.83 -7.76 16.55
N LEU A 184 6.41 -6.49 16.48
CA LEU A 184 6.96 -5.43 17.33
C LEU A 184 6.08 -5.07 18.52
N ARG A 185 4.77 -5.36 18.45
CA ARG A 185 3.79 -4.87 19.44
C ARG A 185 2.87 -5.96 19.96
N ASP A 186 3.01 -7.19 19.50
CA ASP A 186 2.08 -8.31 19.79
C ASP A 186 0.60 -7.94 19.54
N VAL A 187 0.36 -7.00 18.64
CA VAL A 187 -0.96 -6.52 18.25
C VAL A 187 -1.11 -6.70 16.75
N TRP A 188 -1.63 -7.83 16.35
CA TRP A 188 -1.88 -8.10 14.95
C TRP A 188 -3.35 -7.88 14.57
N TYR A 189 -3.60 -7.71 13.28
CA TYR A 189 -4.94 -7.45 12.78
C TYR A 189 -5.79 -8.73 12.75
N GLY A 190 -5.19 -9.84 12.38
CA GLY A 190 -5.80 -11.16 12.35
C GLY A 190 -4.94 -12.14 11.58
N ARG A 191 -5.09 -13.44 11.89
CA ARG A 191 -4.34 -14.52 11.24
C ARG A 191 -4.63 -14.60 9.74
N ASP A 192 -5.90 -14.47 9.38
CA ASP A 192 -6.41 -14.51 8.01
C ASP A 192 -6.75 -13.11 7.50
N PHE A 193 -6.02 -12.09 8.00
CA PHE A 193 -6.29 -10.70 7.65
C PHE A 193 -5.99 -10.45 6.17
N ASN A 194 -6.96 -9.86 5.48
CA ASN A 194 -6.81 -9.34 4.15
C ASN A 194 -7.33 -7.92 4.02
N TYR A 195 -6.61 -7.13 3.24
CA TYR A 195 -6.97 -5.77 2.88
C TYR A 195 -7.18 -5.66 1.37
N THR A 196 -8.28 -5.00 0.98
CA THR A 196 -8.57 -4.61 -0.41
C THR A 196 -9.00 -3.15 -0.45
N CYS A 197 -8.78 -2.48 -1.59
CA CYS A 197 -9.18 -1.10 -1.77
C CYS A 197 -9.80 -0.88 -3.15
N PHE A 198 -10.86 -0.08 -3.22
CA PHE A 198 -11.60 0.21 -4.45
C PHE A 198 -12.05 1.67 -4.49
N LEU A 199 -12.29 2.17 -5.70
CA LEU A 199 -13.07 3.39 -5.88
C LEU A 199 -14.55 3.05 -5.73
N ALA A 200 -15.24 3.77 -4.86
CA ALA A 200 -16.69 3.70 -4.72
C ALA A 200 -17.32 4.75 -5.64
N VAL A 201 -18.18 4.29 -6.54
CA VAL A 201 -18.83 5.14 -7.55
C VAL A 201 -20.34 4.89 -7.58
N PRO A 202 -21.15 5.87 -8.02
CA PRO A 202 -22.61 5.77 -7.95
C PRO A 202 -23.21 4.74 -8.93
N ASP A 203 -22.58 4.54 -10.08
CA ASP A 203 -23.14 3.68 -11.13
C ASP A 203 -22.09 2.84 -11.87
N GLU A 204 -22.57 1.78 -12.54
CA GLU A 204 -21.73 0.83 -13.26
C GLU A 204 -21.02 1.46 -14.47
N LYS A 205 -21.65 2.43 -15.14
CA LYS A 205 -21.07 3.08 -16.31
C LYS A 205 -19.78 3.81 -15.94
N VAL A 206 -19.80 4.56 -14.83
CA VAL A 206 -18.62 5.23 -14.29
C VAL A 206 -17.55 4.21 -13.90
N ALA A 207 -17.92 3.09 -13.27
CA ALA A 207 -16.97 2.03 -12.92
C ALA A 207 -16.29 1.45 -14.18
N ARG A 208 -17.03 1.24 -15.25
CA ARG A 208 -16.51 0.73 -16.54
C ARG A 208 -15.60 1.74 -17.23
N GLU A 209 -15.89 3.03 -17.18
CA GLU A 209 -15.03 4.09 -17.70
C GLU A 209 -13.69 4.15 -16.96
N ILE A 210 -13.72 4.11 -15.62
CA ILE A 210 -12.50 4.07 -14.80
C ILE A 210 -11.65 2.85 -15.17
N LYS A 211 -12.24 1.68 -15.27
CA LYS A 211 -11.51 0.46 -15.64
C LYS A 211 -10.84 0.55 -17.00
N LYS A 212 -11.49 1.15 -17.99
CA LYS A 212 -10.91 1.37 -19.33
C LYS A 212 -9.68 2.29 -19.25
N THR A 213 -9.80 3.39 -18.51
CA THR A 213 -8.71 4.37 -18.35
C THR A 213 -7.53 3.79 -17.56
N ALA A 214 -7.78 2.89 -16.62
CA ALA A 214 -6.70 2.24 -15.84
C ALA A 214 -5.92 1.19 -16.67
N ALA A 215 -6.50 0.70 -17.78
CA ALA A 215 -5.88 -0.30 -18.66
C ALA A 215 -5.10 0.33 -19.84
N SER A 216 -5.23 1.64 -20.08
CA SER A 216 -4.49 2.41 -21.09
C SER A 216 -3.22 3.03 -20.49
#